data_e3bcc226751850d33cfef9d422fa8bbb
#
_entry.id   e3bcc226751850d33cfef9d422fa8bbb
#
_cell.length_a   1.000
_cell.length_b   1.000
_cell.length_c   1.000
_cell.angle_alpha   90.00
_cell.angle_beta   90.00
_cell.angle_gamma   90.00
#
_symmetry.space_group_name_H-M   'P 1'
#
loop_
_entity.id
_entity.type
_entity.pdbx_description
1 polymer ?
#
loop_
_entity_poly.entity_id
_entity_poly.type
_entity_poly.pdbx_seq_one_letter_code
_entity_poly.pdbx_strand_id
1 'polypeptide(L)'
;LQTVAADTSTSDAIKLAMVLGSYYESSFRHIGTPYVDKLGKGQPLTVCNGITGVGVVAGRYYTPADCYRLEVGRYKEAEAFLAKSVPTYSAANVFQRAVGLDFVHNKGMGAFSTSTYRRKWVAGDTVGACRENERWNRGTVRGVSVVLPGLKIRADANSDLCANGL
;
A
#
# COMPACT_ATOMS: atom_id res chain seq x y z
N LEU A 1 -11.35 3.98 11.09
CA LEU A 1 -10.24 4.70 11.74
C LEU A 1 -10.14 4.37 13.23
N GLN A 2 -11.23 4.44 14.00
CA GLN A 2 -11.22 4.11 15.43
C GLN A 2 -10.74 2.69 15.71
N THR A 3 -11.19 1.70 14.92
CA THR A 3 -10.75 0.30 15.04
C THR A 3 -9.25 0.15 14.79
N VAL A 4 -8.72 0.83 13.79
CA VAL A 4 -7.28 0.83 13.49
C VAL A 4 -6.48 1.42 14.64
N ALA A 5 -6.89 2.56 15.16
CA ALA A 5 -6.20 3.25 16.26
C ALA A 5 -6.19 2.40 17.55
N ALA A 6 -7.31 1.70 17.84
CA ALA A 6 -7.47 0.90 19.05
C ALA A 6 -6.75 -0.46 19.00
N ASP A 7 -6.34 -0.95 17.84
CA ASP A 7 -5.68 -2.25 17.69
C ASP A 7 -4.24 -2.21 18.24
N THR A 8 -4.02 -2.87 19.37
CA THR A 8 -2.70 -2.98 20.00
C THR A 8 -1.86 -4.14 19.43
N SER A 9 -2.41 -4.94 18.53
CA SER A 9 -1.73 -6.10 17.92
C SER A 9 -0.98 -5.77 16.63
N THR A 10 -1.09 -4.53 16.16
CA THR A 10 -0.42 -4.04 14.94
C THR A 10 0.58 -2.92 15.24
N SER A 11 1.64 -2.83 14.44
CA SER A 11 2.61 -1.75 14.55
C SER A 11 1.99 -0.40 14.13
N ASP A 12 2.54 0.69 14.64
CA ASP A 12 2.09 2.04 14.24
C ASP A 12 2.33 2.30 12.75
N ALA A 13 3.34 1.66 12.16
CA ALA A 13 3.58 1.72 10.72
C ALA A 13 2.43 1.07 9.93
N ILE A 14 1.94 -0.09 10.36
CA ILE A 14 0.75 -0.73 9.76
C ILE A 14 -0.47 0.16 9.92
N LYS A 15 -0.71 0.71 11.12
CA LYS A 15 -1.86 1.61 11.35
C LYS A 15 -1.84 2.80 10.41
N LEU A 16 -0.69 3.47 10.28
CA LEU A 16 -0.55 4.60 9.36
C LEU A 16 -0.73 4.18 7.90
N ALA A 17 -0.13 3.06 7.48
CA ALA A 17 -0.30 2.54 6.12
C ALA A 17 -1.76 2.19 5.81
N MET A 18 -2.51 1.63 6.76
CA MET A 18 -3.95 1.36 6.60
C MET A 18 -4.77 2.64 6.45
N VAL A 19 -4.41 3.71 7.18
CA VAL A 19 -5.06 5.03 7.02
C VAL A 19 -4.78 5.61 5.63
N LEU A 20 -3.53 5.57 5.16
CA LEU A 20 -3.14 6.01 3.82
C LEU A 20 -3.88 5.19 2.74
N GLY A 21 -3.85 3.87 2.84
CA GLY A 21 -4.53 2.98 1.92
C GLY A 21 -6.04 3.25 1.87
N SER A 22 -6.69 3.40 3.01
CA SER A 22 -8.12 3.70 3.09
C SER A 22 -8.48 5.04 2.43
N TYR A 23 -7.64 6.05 2.59
CA TYR A 23 -7.82 7.33 1.92
C TYR A 23 -7.71 7.21 0.40
N TYR A 24 -6.63 6.60 -0.11
CA TYR A 24 -6.36 6.53 -1.55
C TYR A 24 -7.26 5.55 -2.30
N GLU A 25 -7.64 4.43 -1.69
CA GLU A 25 -8.46 3.41 -2.34
C GLU A 25 -9.95 3.75 -2.33
N SER A 26 -10.46 4.35 -1.26
CA SER A 26 -11.90 4.52 -1.06
C SER A 26 -12.35 5.87 -0.52
N SER A 27 -11.43 6.80 -0.24
CA SER A 27 -11.73 8.04 0.50
C SER A 27 -12.46 7.74 1.81
N PHE A 28 -11.97 6.73 2.55
CA PHE A 28 -12.54 6.22 3.81
C PHE A 28 -13.95 5.61 3.70
N ARG A 29 -14.42 5.29 2.49
CA ARG A 29 -15.72 4.63 2.30
C ARG A 29 -15.56 3.12 2.43
N HIS A 30 -16.59 2.48 2.97
CA HIS A 30 -16.66 1.02 3.02
C HIS A 30 -17.07 0.44 1.65
N ILE A 31 -16.22 -0.43 1.09
CA ILE A 31 -16.46 -1.15 -0.16
C ILE A 31 -16.60 -2.64 0.18
N GLY A 32 -17.80 -3.05 0.59
CA GLY A 32 -18.07 -4.43 1.04
C GLY A 32 -18.52 -5.38 -0.07
N THR A 33 -18.86 -4.87 -1.26
CA THR A 33 -19.25 -5.70 -2.40
C THR A 33 -18.10 -5.79 -3.39
N PRO A 34 -17.63 -7.01 -3.73
CA PRO A 34 -16.55 -7.19 -4.70
C PRO A 34 -16.91 -6.63 -6.08
N TYR A 35 -15.96 -5.97 -6.70
CA TYR A 35 -16.07 -5.42 -8.05
C TYR A 35 -14.82 -5.78 -8.89
N VAL A 36 -14.96 -5.73 -10.21
CA VAL A 36 -13.83 -5.93 -11.13
C VAL A 36 -13.05 -4.62 -11.24
N ASP A 37 -11.79 -4.62 -10.82
CA ASP A 37 -10.90 -3.48 -11.00
C ASP A 37 -10.40 -3.43 -12.46
N LYS A 38 -11.00 -2.56 -13.25
CA LYS A 38 -10.67 -2.39 -14.68
C LYS A 38 -9.29 -1.76 -14.92
N LEU A 39 -8.69 -1.13 -13.92
CA LEU A 39 -7.37 -0.51 -13.99
C LEU A 39 -6.27 -1.44 -13.48
N GLY A 40 -6.63 -2.43 -12.68
CA GLY A 40 -5.71 -3.44 -12.15
C GLY A 40 -5.24 -4.40 -13.25
N LYS A 41 -3.97 -4.80 -13.20
CA LYS A 41 -3.42 -5.79 -14.11
C LYS A 41 -4.17 -7.12 -13.99
N GLY A 42 -4.72 -7.61 -15.10
CA GLY A 42 -5.54 -8.82 -15.13
C GLY A 42 -6.97 -8.61 -14.64
N GLN A 43 -7.39 -7.36 -14.40
CA GLN A 43 -8.74 -6.98 -13.94
C GLN A 43 -9.21 -7.83 -12.75
N PRO A 44 -8.49 -7.80 -11.63
CA PRO A 44 -8.81 -8.66 -10.50
C PRO A 44 -10.13 -8.29 -9.85
N LEU A 45 -10.79 -9.31 -9.27
CA LEU A 45 -11.91 -9.08 -8.36
C LEU A 45 -11.36 -8.45 -7.07
N THR A 46 -11.88 -7.27 -6.72
CA THR A 46 -11.36 -6.40 -5.66
C THR A 46 -12.46 -6.08 -4.66
N VAL A 47 -12.13 -6.00 -3.38
CA VAL A 47 -13.04 -5.61 -2.30
C VAL A 47 -12.29 -4.82 -1.23
N CYS A 48 -13.00 -4.17 -0.32
CA CYS A 48 -12.42 -3.39 0.77
C CYS A 48 -11.49 -2.29 0.24
N ASN A 49 -10.32 -2.10 0.84
CA ASN A 49 -9.31 -1.14 0.37
C ASN A 49 -8.24 -1.87 -0.47
N GLY A 50 -8.59 -2.23 -1.70
CA GLY A 50 -7.67 -2.84 -2.64
C GLY A 50 -7.33 -4.31 -2.38
N ILE A 51 -8.17 -5.05 -1.65
CA ILE A 51 -7.96 -6.47 -1.40
C ILE A 51 -8.37 -7.29 -2.63
N THR A 52 -7.42 -8.09 -3.13
CA THR A 52 -7.58 -8.97 -4.30
C THR A 52 -7.10 -10.39 -4.01
N GLY A 53 -7.41 -11.32 -4.90
CA GLY A 53 -6.88 -12.69 -4.86
C GLY A 53 -7.55 -13.59 -3.84
N VAL A 54 -6.76 -14.45 -3.20
CA VAL A 54 -7.27 -15.44 -2.24
C VAL A 54 -8.05 -14.77 -1.10
N GLY A 55 -9.27 -15.26 -0.84
CA GLY A 55 -10.17 -14.70 0.17
C GLY A 55 -11.23 -13.74 -0.39
N VAL A 56 -11.12 -13.33 -1.68
CA VAL A 56 -12.17 -12.52 -2.33
C VAL A 56 -13.08 -13.42 -3.15
N VAL A 57 -14.34 -13.48 -2.76
CA VAL A 57 -15.35 -14.34 -3.38
C VAL A 57 -16.44 -13.48 -4.02
N ALA A 58 -16.71 -13.71 -5.31
CA ALA A 58 -17.78 -13.01 -6.02
C ALA A 58 -19.13 -13.24 -5.35
N GLY A 59 -19.95 -12.18 -5.27
CA GLY A 59 -21.28 -12.23 -4.67
C GLY A 59 -21.33 -12.26 -3.15
N ARG A 60 -20.18 -12.41 -2.46
CA ARG A 60 -20.11 -12.30 -1.00
C ARG A 60 -20.05 -10.84 -0.57
N TYR A 61 -20.88 -10.45 0.40
CA TYR A 61 -20.72 -9.15 1.07
C TYR A 61 -19.72 -9.27 2.22
N TYR A 62 -18.80 -8.31 2.30
CA TYR A 62 -17.78 -8.19 3.34
C TYR A 62 -18.14 -7.05 4.29
N THR A 63 -18.35 -7.38 5.55
CA THR A 63 -18.61 -6.38 6.59
C THR A 63 -17.37 -5.53 6.85
N PRO A 64 -17.48 -4.36 7.53
CA PRO A 64 -16.31 -3.59 7.96
C PRO A 64 -15.31 -4.42 8.78
N ALA A 65 -15.77 -5.35 9.61
CA ALA A 65 -14.93 -6.25 10.39
C ALA A 65 -14.20 -7.28 9.49
N ASP A 66 -14.87 -7.80 8.45
CA ASP A 66 -14.23 -8.69 7.49
C ASP A 66 -13.13 -7.96 6.72
N CYS A 67 -13.42 -6.74 6.23
CA CYS A 67 -12.45 -5.89 5.56
C CYS A 67 -11.23 -5.60 6.45
N TYR A 68 -11.48 -5.21 7.68
CA TYR A 68 -10.39 -4.92 8.63
C TYR A 68 -9.46 -6.13 8.81
N ARG A 69 -10.00 -7.33 9.02
CA ARG A 69 -9.20 -8.57 9.17
C ARG A 69 -8.37 -8.87 7.92
N LEU A 70 -8.96 -8.74 6.74
CA LEU A 70 -8.25 -8.97 5.47
C LEU A 70 -7.13 -7.96 5.27
N GLU A 71 -7.41 -6.69 5.49
CA GLU A 71 -6.44 -5.59 5.33
C GLU A 71 -5.28 -5.74 6.31
N VAL A 72 -5.54 -5.95 7.61
CA VAL A 72 -4.50 -6.20 8.61
C VAL A 72 -3.63 -7.39 8.23
N GLY A 73 -4.24 -8.49 7.78
CA GLY A 73 -3.50 -9.66 7.31
C GLY A 73 -2.53 -9.32 6.19
N ARG A 74 -2.99 -8.58 5.17
CA ARG A 74 -2.16 -8.16 4.03
C ARG A 74 -1.03 -7.22 4.44
N TYR A 75 -1.29 -6.27 5.33
CA TYR A 75 -0.24 -5.37 5.82
C TYR A 75 0.78 -6.09 6.71
N LYS A 76 0.37 -7.08 7.51
CA LYS A 76 1.31 -7.93 8.28
C LYS A 76 2.20 -8.78 7.35
N GLU A 77 1.64 -9.35 6.28
CA GLU A 77 2.42 -10.05 5.24
C GLU A 77 3.42 -9.09 4.56
N ALA A 78 2.99 -7.88 4.21
CA ALA A 78 3.85 -6.85 3.63
C ALA A 78 4.96 -6.42 4.60
N GLU A 79 4.67 -6.27 5.89
CA GLU A 79 5.67 -5.91 6.90
C GLU A 79 6.73 -7.02 7.06
N ALA A 80 6.31 -8.26 7.13
CA ALA A 80 7.23 -9.41 7.20
C ALA A 80 8.12 -9.48 5.95
N PHE A 81 7.55 -9.23 4.78
CA PHE A 81 8.31 -9.15 3.52
C PHE A 81 9.32 -8.02 3.52
N LEU A 82 8.93 -6.80 3.94
CA LEU A 82 9.84 -5.65 3.99
C LEU A 82 10.96 -5.84 4.99
N ALA A 83 10.66 -6.36 6.18
CA ALA A 83 11.66 -6.65 7.21
C ALA A 83 12.72 -7.66 6.72
N LYS A 84 12.32 -8.62 5.87
CA LYS A 84 13.24 -9.56 5.23
C LYS A 84 14.00 -8.96 4.05
N SER A 85 13.34 -8.08 3.27
CA SER A 85 13.90 -7.50 2.04
C SER A 85 14.86 -6.34 2.28
N VAL A 86 14.71 -5.63 3.41
CA VAL A 86 15.47 -4.43 3.76
C VAL A 86 16.05 -4.62 5.16
N PRO A 87 17.35 -4.94 5.28
CA PRO A 87 17.99 -5.21 6.59
C PRO A 87 17.83 -4.10 7.63
N THR A 88 17.72 -2.84 7.16
CA THR A 88 17.56 -1.65 8.00
C THR A 88 16.10 -1.27 8.27
N TYR A 89 15.13 -2.11 7.88
CA TYR A 89 13.70 -1.80 8.01
C TYR A 89 13.28 -1.44 9.44
N SER A 90 13.75 -2.21 10.43
CA SER A 90 13.41 -1.97 11.83
C SER A 90 13.98 -0.66 12.39
N ALA A 91 15.07 -0.16 11.83
CA ALA A 91 15.69 1.12 12.20
C ALA A 91 15.03 2.33 11.50
N ALA A 92 14.22 2.10 10.47
CA ALA A 92 13.49 3.15 9.79
C ALA A 92 12.39 3.73 10.70
N ASN A 93 12.11 5.02 10.54
CA ASN A 93 11.02 5.66 11.29
C ASN A 93 9.63 5.18 10.83
N VAL A 94 8.59 5.54 11.58
CA VAL A 94 7.21 5.09 11.32
C VAL A 94 6.72 5.51 9.94
N PHE A 95 7.09 6.70 9.45
CA PHE A 95 6.65 7.21 8.15
C PHE A 95 7.29 6.45 7.00
N GLN A 96 8.59 6.20 7.08
CA GLN A 96 9.34 5.41 6.10
C GLN A 96 8.79 3.99 5.99
N ARG A 97 8.53 3.35 7.13
CA ARG A 97 7.93 2.01 7.18
C ARG A 97 6.51 2.00 6.62
N ALA A 98 5.67 2.97 7.02
CA ALA A 98 4.29 3.06 6.56
C ALA A 98 4.20 3.27 5.04
N VAL A 99 5.04 4.14 4.47
CA VAL A 99 5.07 4.37 3.01
C VAL A 99 5.59 3.13 2.28
N GLY A 100 6.57 2.42 2.83
CA GLY A 100 7.02 1.13 2.29
C GLY A 100 5.89 0.10 2.25
N LEU A 101 5.09 0.01 3.32
CA LEU A 101 3.92 -0.86 3.40
C LEU A 101 2.84 -0.46 2.39
N ASP A 102 2.55 0.85 2.26
CA ASP A 102 1.60 1.36 1.27
C ASP A 102 2.05 1.07 -0.16
N PHE A 103 3.36 1.20 -0.44
CA PHE A 103 3.93 0.84 -1.73
C PHE A 103 3.73 -0.65 -2.05
N VAL A 104 4.07 -1.53 -1.13
CA VAL A 104 3.92 -2.98 -1.32
C VAL A 104 2.45 -3.36 -1.49
N HIS A 105 1.54 -2.76 -0.71
CA HIS A 105 0.11 -2.98 -0.84
C HIS A 105 -0.42 -2.56 -2.22
N ASN A 106 -0.01 -1.40 -2.70
CA ASN A 106 -0.50 -0.83 -3.98
C ASN A 106 0.19 -1.42 -5.22
N LYS A 107 1.50 -1.66 -5.17
CA LYS A 107 2.31 -2.07 -6.33
C LYS A 107 2.70 -3.54 -6.30
N GLY A 108 2.66 -4.17 -5.14
CA GLY A 108 3.02 -5.56 -4.91
C GLY A 108 4.49 -5.79 -4.55
N MET A 109 4.73 -6.94 -3.94
CA MET A 109 6.07 -7.38 -3.49
C MET A 109 7.07 -7.49 -4.65
N GLY A 110 6.61 -7.99 -5.82
CA GLY A 110 7.46 -8.14 -7.01
C GLY A 110 7.95 -6.79 -7.54
N ALA A 111 7.08 -5.78 -7.60
CA ALA A 111 7.45 -4.44 -8.00
C ALA A 111 8.47 -3.82 -7.04
N PHE A 112 8.25 -3.98 -5.72
CA PHE A 112 9.21 -3.51 -4.72
C PHE A 112 10.57 -4.19 -4.87
N SER A 113 10.61 -5.52 -5.03
CA SER A 113 11.83 -6.32 -5.10
C SER A 113 12.81 -5.87 -6.18
N THR A 114 12.29 -5.40 -7.32
CA THR A 114 13.09 -4.96 -8.48
C THR A 114 13.27 -3.44 -8.56
N SER A 115 12.67 -2.68 -7.63
CA SER A 115 12.64 -1.22 -7.67
C SER A 115 13.96 -0.57 -7.28
N THR A 116 14.17 0.64 -7.79
CA THR A 116 15.24 1.54 -7.31
C THR A 116 14.95 2.00 -5.89
N TYR A 117 13.67 2.08 -5.49
CA TYR A 117 13.26 2.33 -4.11
C TYR A 117 13.95 1.36 -3.14
N ARG A 118 13.78 0.04 -3.37
CA ARG A 118 14.44 -0.99 -2.55
C ARG A 118 15.95 -0.87 -2.58
N ARG A 119 16.57 -0.71 -3.76
CA ARG A 119 18.05 -0.62 -3.88
C ARG A 119 18.63 0.52 -3.06
N LYS A 120 18.02 1.70 -3.12
CA LYS A 120 18.45 2.87 -2.33
C LYS A 120 18.26 2.62 -0.83
N TRP A 121 17.12 2.07 -0.45
CA TRP A 121 16.85 1.81 0.97
C TRP A 121 17.86 0.81 1.56
N VAL A 122 18.14 -0.30 0.87
CA VAL A 122 19.17 -1.29 1.28
C VAL A 122 20.56 -0.66 1.34
N ALA A 123 20.88 0.29 0.45
CA ALA A 123 22.16 1.01 0.44
C ALA A 123 22.26 2.10 1.53
N GLY A 124 21.22 2.34 2.34
CA GLY A 124 21.18 3.35 3.39
C GLY A 124 20.79 4.76 2.91
N ASP A 125 20.55 4.96 1.62
CA ASP A 125 20.00 6.20 1.05
C ASP A 125 18.47 6.25 1.24
N THR A 126 18.04 6.43 2.49
CA THR A 126 16.63 6.35 2.85
C THR A 126 15.83 7.52 2.26
N VAL A 127 16.38 8.74 2.27
CA VAL A 127 15.71 9.90 1.66
C VAL A 127 15.59 9.74 0.15
N GLY A 128 16.67 9.33 -0.52
CA GLY A 128 16.63 9.04 -1.95
C GLY A 128 15.69 7.87 -2.29
N ALA A 129 15.57 6.87 -1.41
CA ALA A 129 14.56 5.83 -1.54
C ALA A 129 13.14 6.39 -1.49
N CYS A 130 12.83 7.25 -0.51
CA CYS A 130 11.53 7.92 -0.38
C CYS A 130 11.14 8.66 -1.66
N ARG A 131 12.07 9.40 -2.25
CA ARG A 131 11.84 10.17 -3.49
C ARG A 131 11.58 9.29 -4.72
N GLU A 132 11.97 8.04 -4.73
CA GLU A 132 11.63 7.11 -5.82
C GLU A 132 10.12 6.83 -5.91
N ASN A 133 9.32 7.09 -4.85
CA ASN A 133 7.85 6.95 -4.93
C ASN A 133 7.25 7.81 -6.05
N GLU A 134 7.77 9.02 -6.29
CA GLU A 134 7.26 9.95 -7.31
C GLU A 134 7.23 9.37 -8.73
N ARG A 135 8.07 8.38 -9.01
CA ARG A 135 8.15 7.70 -10.32
C ARG A 135 7.01 6.69 -10.55
N TRP A 136 6.29 6.31 -9.50
CA TRP A 136 5.25 5.28 -9.54
C TRP A 136 3.84 5.87 -9.73
N ASN A 137 3.72 6.81 -10.64
CA ASN A 137 2.54 7.62 -10.93
C ASN A 137 1.80 7.20 -12.21
N ARG A 138 2.21 6.10 -12.85
CA ARG A 138 1.67 5.67 -14.16
C ARG A 138 0.84 4.40 -14.03
N GLY A 139 -0.15 4.30 -14.90
CA GLY A 139 -0.94 3.09 -15.14
C GLY A 139 -1.12 2.86 -16.64
N THR A 140 -1.69 1.70 -17.00
CA THR A 140 -1.94 1.34 -18.39
C THR A 140 -3.41 1.60 -18.73
N VAL A 141 -3.65 2.48 -19.70
CA VAL A 141 -4.98 2.75 -20.25
C VAL A 141 -4.97 2.39 -21.74
N ARG A 142 -5.83 1.46 -22.14
CA ARG A 142 -5.90 0.96 -23.53
C ARG A 142 -4.53 0.56 -24.10
N GLY A 143 -3.72 -0.13 -23.29
CA GLY A 143 -2.39 -0.58 -23.70
C GLY A 143 -1.29 0.48 -23.66
N VAL A 144 -1.61 1.74 -23.33
CA VAL A 144 -0.64 2.84 -23.28
C VAL A 144 -0.34 3.19 -21.81
N SER A 145 0.94 3.35 -21.48
CA SER A 145 1.36 3.83 -20.17
C SER A 145 1.15 5.35 -20.08
N VAL A 146 0.30 5.77 -19.16
CA VAL A 146 -0.04 7.19 -18.93
C VAL A 146 0.09 7.55 -17.44
N VAL A 147 0.35 8.81 -17.15
CA VAL A 147 0.27 9.33 -15.79
C VAL A 147 -1.20 9.38 -15.37
N LEU A 148 -1.50 8.76 -14.23
CA LEU A 148 -2.84 8.80 -13.63
C LEU A 148 -2.84 9.81 -12.49
N PRO A 149 -3.74 10.82 -12.50
CA PRO A 149 -3.74 11.89 -11.49
C PRO A 149 -3.80 11.37 -10.06
N GLY A 150 -4.65 10.37 -9.79
CA GLY A 150 -4.76 9.76 -8.45
C GLY A 150 -3.46 9.06 -8.00
N LEU A 151 -2.79 8.33 -8.91
CA LEU A 151 -1.50 7.71 -8.61
C LEU A 151 -0.40 8.76 -8.40
N LYS A 152 -0.44 9.87 -9.15
CA LYS A 152 0.52 10.95 -8.98
C LYS A 152 0.37 11.61 -7.61
N ILE A 153 -0.85 11.95 -7.20
CA ILE A 153 -1.12 12.53 -5.87
C ILE A 153 -0.60 11.60 -4.76
N ARG A 154 -0.91 10.31 -4.84
CA ARG A 154 -0.44 9.30 -3.88
C ARG A 154 1.09 9.21 -3.87
N ALA A 155 1.71 9.16 -5.03
CA ALA A 155 3.16 9.03 -5.19
C ALA A 155 3.91 10.23 -4.60
N ASP A 156 3.46 11.44 -4.91
CA ASP A 156 4.06 12.69 -4.42
C ASP A 156 3.88 12.81 -2.88
N ALA A 157 2.67 12.58 -2.37
CA ALA A 157 2.38 12.65 -0.95
C ALA A 157 3.17 11.59 -0.15
N ASN A 158 3.27 10.36 -0.66
CA ASN A 158 4.07 9.32 -0.03
C ASN A 158 5.57 9.66 -0.06
N SER A 159 6.07 10.24 -1.15
CA SER A 159 7.45 10.72 -1.22
C SER A 159 7.74 11.75 -0.12
N ASP A 160 6.88 12.74 0.03
CA ASP A 160 7.06 13.79 1.03
C ASP A 160 6.91 13.27 2.46
N LEU A 161 5.88 12.48 2.74
CA LEU A 161 5.69 11.88 4.06
C LEU A 161 6.87 11.00 4.49
N CYS A 162 7.37 10.19 3.56
CA CYS A 162 8.50 9.29 3.80
C CYS A 162 9.80 10.06 4.06
N ALA A 163 10.08 11.13 3.28
CA ALA A 163 11.32 11.86 3.35
C ALA A 163 11.38 12.86 4.52
N ASN A 164 10.26 13.51 4.81
CA ASN A 164 10.20 14.65 5.73
C ASN A 164 9.44 14.35 7.03
N GLY A 165 8.60 13.32 7.04
CA GLY A 165 7.65 13.07 8.13
C GLY A 165 6.51 14.10 8.15
N LEU A 166 5.90 14.27 9.30
CA LEU A 166 4.87 15.29 9.56
C LEU A 166 5.50 16.48 10.25
#